data_590406214d73f41223424597419bcc58
#
_entry.id   590406214d73f41223424597419bcc58
#
_cell.length_a   1.000
_cell.length_b   1.000
_cell.length_c   1.000
_cell.angle_alpha   90.00
_cell.angle_beta   90.00
_cell.angle_gamma   90.00
#
_symmetry.space_group_name_H-M   'P 1'
#
loop_
_entity.id
_entity.type
_entity.pdbx_description
1 polymer ?
#
loop_
_entity_poly.entity_id
_entity_poly.type
_entity_poly.pdbx_seq_one_letter_code
_entity_poly.pdbx_strand_id
1 'polypeptide(L)'
;LAANMWTNAEEIPGNGKDDDGNGFVDDVHGWDFYDNDNNPTDGGSHGTHCAGTIGAVGNNGKGVVGVSWNVSMVGIRFLGPMGGYTSDAVKSINYATKIGVALTSNSWGGGGFSSSLKNAIDNAGKKGIGFVAAAGNSAYDNDSIPSYPASYESENIISVGAHDHKGKIAWFSQWGKNSVDLFAPGVNVVSTVPGNKYASFNGTSMATPHVSGAYATILASHPTWTVVEVKNALLSSTDPETGLANKCVTGGRLNLFQALS
;
A
#
# COMPACT_ATOMS: atom_id res chain seq x y z
N LEU A 1 -15.69 1.48 5.79
CA LEU A 1 -14.84 0.49 5.08
C LEU A 1 -15.60 -0.74 4.64
N ALA A 2 -16.52 -1.28 5.45
CA ALA A 2 -17.12 -2.61 5.25
C ALA A 2 -17.59 -2.88 3.81
N ALA A 3 -18.23 -1.92 3.14
CA ALA A 3 -18.72 -2.10 1.78
C ALA A 3 -17.60 -2.22 0.71
N ASN A 4 -16.38 -1.80 1.05
CA ASN A 4 -15.21 -1.88 0.18
C ASN A 4 -14.23 -2.99 0.61
N MET A 5 -14.59 -3.79 1.61
CA MET A 5 -13.81 -4.99 1.95
C MET A 5 -14.16 -6.13 1.00
N TRP A 6 -13.14 -6.79 0.50
CA TRP A 6 -13.28 -7.95 -0.36
C TRP A 6 -13.94 -9.13 0.39
N THR A 7 -14.73 -9.86 -0.34
CA THR A 7 -15.27 -11.14 0.12
C THR A 7 -14.92 -12.19 -0.93
N ASN A 8 -14.29 -13.27 -0.51
CA ASN A 8 -14.05 -14.42 -1.37
C ASN A 8 -15.38 -15.11 -1.66
N ALA A 9 -15.87 -14.97 -2.88
CA ALA A 9 -17.16 -15.53 -3.29
C ALA A 9 -17.11 -17.05 -3.52
N GLU A 10 -15.93 -17.63 -3.58
CA GLU A 10 -15.72 -19.06 -3.79
C GLU A 10 -15.66 -19.83 -2.46
N GLU A 11 -15.52 -19.13 -1.33
CA GLU A 11 -15.55 -19.69 0.02
C GLU A 11 -16.97 -19.72 0.61
N ILE A 12 -17.30 -20.80 1.32
CA ILE A 12 -18.52 -20.92 2.13
C ILE A 12 -18.17 -20.62 3.59
N PRO A 13 -18.50 -19.43 4.10
CA PRO A 13 -18.02 -18.97 5.40
C PRO A 13 -18.27 -19.95 6.55
N GLY A 14 -17.21 -20.30 7.29
CA GLY A 14 -17.29 -21.06 8.53
C GLY A 14 -17.55 -22.55 8.36
N ASN A 15 -17.35 -23.13 7.17
CA ASN A 15 -17.55 -24.56 6.95
C ASN A 15 -16.30 -25.41 7.26
N GLY A 16 -15.15 -24.78 7.55
CA GLY A 16 -13.90 -25.44 7.89
C GLY A 16 -13.18 -26.09 6.71
N LYS A 17 -13.48 -25.65 5.48
CA LYS A 17 -12.89 -26.18 4.26
C LYS A 17 -12.27 -25.03 3.45
N ASP A 18 -11.33 -25.39 2.62
CA ASP A 18 -10.78 -24.58 1.54
C ASP A 18 -11.59 -24.92 0.27
N ASP A 19 -12.64 -24.12 0.01
CA ASP A 19 -13.60 -24.47 -1.05
C ASP A 19 -13.06 -24.09 -2.45
N ASP A 20 -12.20 -23.08 -2.54
CA ASP A 20 -11.57 -22.66 -3.80
C ASP A 20 -10.23 -23.36 -4.11
N GLY A 21 -9.72 -24.16 -3.15
CA GLY A 21 -8.47 -24.91 -3.32
C GLY A 21 -7.22 -24.04 -3.32
N ASN A 22 -7.32 -22.84 -2.72
CA ASN A 22 -6.19 -21.90 -2.69
C ASN A 22 -5.17 -22.20 -1.58
N GLY A 23 -5.46 -23.13 -0.67
CA GLY A 23 -4.61 -23.54 0.45
C GLY A 23 -4.91 -22.79 1.75
N PHE A 24 -5.97 -21.98 1.79
CA PHE A 24 -6.35 -21.16 2.94
C PHE A 24 -7.82 -21.40 3.29
N VAL A 25 -8.07 -22.08 4.41
CA VAL A 25 -9.41 -22.48 4.85
C VAL A 25 -10.23 -21.28 5.30
N ASP A 26 -11.43 -21.10 4.74
CA ASP A 26 -12.34 -20.01 5.09
C ASP A 26 -11.72 -18.62 4.98
N ASP A 27 -10.88 -18.32 3.99
CA ASP A 27 -10.23 -17.02 3.80
C ASP A 27 -11.18 -15.94 3.23
N VAL A 28 -12.37 -15.87 3.77
CA VAL A 28 -13.51 -15.06 3.30
C VAL A 28 -13.16 -13.57 3.10
N HIS A 29 -12.30 -13.02 3.96
CA HIS A 29 -11.88 -11.59 3.90
C HIS A 29 -10.38 -11.41 3.79
N GLY A 30 -9.65 -12.48 3.56
CA GLY A 30 -8.20 -12.52 3.51
C GLY A 30 -7.61 -13.42 4.59
N TRP A 31 -6.32 -13.24 4.89
CA TRP A 31 -5.58 -14.16 5.75
C TRP A 31 -4.67 -13.44 6.74
N ASP A 32 -4.53 -13.97 7.93
CA ASP A 32 -3.56 -13.57 8.94
C ASP A 32 -2.36 -14.52 8.96
N PHE A 33 -1.22 -14.06 8.46
CA PHE A 33 0.04 -14.80 8.48
C PHE A 33 0.81 -14.67 9.80
N TYR A 34 0.43 -13.73 10.67
CA TYR A 34 1.04 -13.57 11.98
C TYR A 34 0.51 -14.64 12.97
N ASP A 35 -0.81 -14.81 13.03
CA ASP A 35 -1.47 -15.81 13.87
C ASP A 35 -1.77 -17.10 13.09
N ASN A 36 -1.57 -17.10 11.75
CA ASN A 36 -1.80 -18.19 10.79
C ASN A 36 -3.25 -18.70 10.82
N ASP A 37 -4.20 -17.77 10.65
CA ASP A 37 -5.62 -18.06 10.59
C ASP A 37 -6.36 -17.17 9.58
N ASN A 38 -7.67 -17.38 9.43
CA ASN A 38 -8.55 -16.67 8.50
C ASN A 38 -9.13 -15.36 9.06
N ASN A 39 -8.53 -14.81 10.11
CA ASN A 39 -9.02 -13.59 10.75
C ASN A 39 -8.01 -12.44 10.61
N PRO A 40 -7.96 -11.73 9.48
CA PRO A 40 -7.03 -10.62 9.27
C PRO A 40 -7.44 -9.34 10.01
N THR A 41 -8.24 -9.43 11.06
CA THR A 41 -8.68 -8.28 11.85
C THR A 41 -7.49 -7.51 12.41
N ASP A 42 -7.52 -6.19 12.23
CA ASP A 42 -6.48 -5.30 12.72
C ASP A 42 -6.47 -5.26 14.26
N GLY A 43 -5.47 -5.87 14.86
CA GLY A 43 -5.25 -5.85 16.31
C GLY A 43 -4.68 -4.54 16.85
N GLY A 44 -4.35 -3.60 15.94
CA GLY A 44 -3.87 -2.25 16.27
C GLY A 44 -4.81 -1.17 15.73
N SER A 45 -4.30 -0.28 14.92
CA SER A 45 -5.07 0.75 14.22
C SER A 45 -4.45 1.10 12.86
N HIS A 46 -3.22 0.63 12.63
CA HIS A 46 -2.41 1.06 11.50
C HIS A 46 -2.97 0.56 10.16
N GLY A 47 -3.31 -0.73 10.06
CA GLY A 47 -3.88 -1.32 8.84
C GLY A 47 -5.23 -0.71 8.48
N THR A 48 -6.11 -0.53 9.48
CA THR A 48 -7.42 0.11 9.30
C THR A 48 -7.29 1.57 8.85
N HIS A 49 -6.27 2.29 9.36
CA HIS A 49 -5.99 3.66 8.95
C HIS A 49 -5.54 3.73 7.49
N CYS A 50 -4.62 2.86 7.08
CA CYS A 50 -4.18 2.75 5.69
C CYS A 50 -5.35 2.40 4.76
N ALA A 51 -6.15 1.39 5.13
CA ALA A 51 -7.33 0.99 4.36
C ALA A 51 -8.34 2.14 4.18
N GLY A 52 -8.57 2.94 5.23
CA GLY A 52 -9.44 4.11 5.14
C GLY A 52 -8.93 5.18 4.18
N THR A 53 -7.62 5.40 4.14
CA THR A 53 -7.00 6.34 3.19
C THR A 53 -7.09 5.83 1.75
N ILE A 54 -6.96 4.52 1.52
CA ILE A 54 -7.15 3.92 0.18
C ILE A 54 -8.61 4.06 -0.24
N GLY A 55 -9.54 3.55 0.59
CA GLY A 55 -10.87 3.24 0.12
C GLY A 55 -11.97 3.36 1.17
N ALA A 56 -11.96 4.37 2.05
CA ALA A 56 -13.18 4.72 2.79
C ALA A 56 -14.27 5.14 1.79
N VAL A 57 -15.47 4.60 1.96
CA VAL A 57 -16.60 4.83 1.04
C VAL A 57 -16.91 6.31 0.93
N GLY A 58 -16.92 6.81 -0.31
CA GLY A 58 -17.22 8.21 -0.60
C GLY A 58 -18.73 8.54 -0.64
N ASN A 59 -19.05 9.82 -0.57
CA ASN A 59 -20.40 10.38 -0.74
C ASN A 59 -21.49 9.77 0.16
N ASN A 60 -21.13 9.33 1.36
CA ASN A 60 -22.05 8.70 2.31
C ASN A 60 -22.37 9.58 3.53
N GLY A 61 -21.87 10.82 3.58
CA GLY A 61 -22.07 11.76 4.69
C GLY A 61 -21.43 11.33 6.00
N LYS A 62 -20.43 10.43 5.98
CA LYS A 62 -19.81 9.87 7.19
C LYS A 62 -18.29 10.01 7.16
N GLY A 63 -17.74 10.61 8.20
CA GLY A 63 -16.32 10.61 8.56
C GLY A 63 -15.39 11.07 7.44
N VAL A 64 -14.55 10.17 6.95
CA VAL A 64 -13.54 10.42 5.91
C VAL A 64 -13.92 9.72 4.60
N VAL A 65 -13.29 10.15 3.52
CA VAL A 65 -13.38 9.52 2.21
C VAL A 65 -11.99 9.01 1.79
N GLY A 66 -11.93 7.84 1.20
CA GLY A 66 -10.70 7.31 0.61
C GLY A 66 -10.40 7.94 -0.75
N VAL A 67 -9.19 7.77 -1.25
CA VAL A 67 -8.80 8.22 -2.59
C VAL A 67 -9.60 7.50 -3.67
N SER A 68 -9.80 6.19 -3.53
CA SER A 68 -10.67 5.38 -4.39
C SER A 68 -11.98 5.05 -3.67
N TRP A 69 -13.08 5.67 -4.08
CA TRP A 69 -14.36 5.58 -3.35
C TRP A 69 -15.06 4.22 -3.48
N ASN A 70 -14.77 3.52 -4.57
CA ASN A 70 -15.33 2.21 -4.87
C ASN A 70 -14.17 1.29 -5.27
N VAL A 71 -13.70 0.51 -4.33
CA VAL A 71 -12.54 -0.38 -4.46
C VAL A 71 -12.77 -1.63 -3.62
N SER A 72 -12.20 -2.77 -4.02
CA SER A 72 -12.22 -4.00 -3.23
C SER A 72 -10.88 -4.18 -2.51
N MET A 73 -10.90 -4.25 -1.18
CA MET A 73 -9.70 -4.33 -0.34
C MET A 73 -9.64 -5.65 0.41
N VAL A 74 -8.57 -6.41 0.23
CA VAL A 74 -8.29 -7.66 0.94
C VAL A 74 -7.46 -7.37 2.19
N GLY A 75 -7.86 -7.91 3.34
CA GLY A 75 -7.06 -7.87 4.56
C GLY A 75 -5.97 -8.94 4.53
N ILE A 76 -4.70 -8.52 4.59
CA ILE A 76 -3.57 -9.45 4.70
C ILE A 76 -2.70 -8.97 5.86
N ARG A 77 -2.78 -9.68 6.97
CA ARG A 77 -2.03 -9.34 8.18
C ARG A 77 -0.82 -10.26 8.34
N PHE A 78 0.37 -9.70 8.52
CA PHE A 78 1.58 -10.46 8.88
C PHE A 78 2.40 -9.77 9.98
N LEU A 79 1.93 -8.62 10.47
CA LEU A 79 2.56 -7.86 11.54
C LEU A 79 1.70 -7.89 12.79
N GLY A 80 2.32 -8.23 13.91
CA GLY A 80 1.76 -8.13 15.24
C GLY A 80 2.39 -7.00 16.06
N PRO A 81 2.10 -6.90 17.37
CA PRO A 81 2.62 -5.85 18.25
C PRO A 81 4.15 -5.78 18.32
N MET A 82 4.83 -6.90 18.08
CA MET A 82 6.30 -7.01 18.12
C MET A 82 6.94 -6.98 16.72
N GLY A 83 6.18 -6.61 15.68
CA GLY A 83 6.61 -6.70 14.28
C GLY A 83 6.20 -8.03 13.64
N GLY A 84 6.92 -8.45 12.60
CA GLY A 84 6.68 -9.72 11.88
C GLY A 84 7.95 -10.24 11.23
N TYR A 85 7.86 -11.40 10.63
CA TYR A 85 8.98 -12.04 9.96
C TYR A 85 8.95 -11.78 8.45
N THR A 86 10.13 -11.67 7.84
CA THR A 86 10.27 -11.57 6.38
C THR A 86 9.65 -12.77 5.66
N SER A 87 9.69 -13.96 6.27
CA SER A 87 9.04 -15.17 5.75
C SER A 87 7.52 -14.99 5.60
N ASP A 88 6.88 -14.30 6.54
CA ASP A 88 5.43 -14.10 6.51
C ASP A 88 5.06 -12.97 5.54
N ALA A 89 5.92 -11.96 5.37
CA ALA A 89 5.79 -11.00 4.28
C ALA A 89 5.85 -11.70 2.90
N VAL A 90 6.78 -12.65 2.70
CA VAL A 90 6.86 -13.46 1.46
C VAL A 90 5.60 -14.26 1.23
N LYS A 91 5.08 -14.95 2.27
CA LYS A 91 3.81 -15.70 2.18
C LYS A 91 2.64 -14.77 1.82
N SER A 92 2.58 -13.58 2.44
CA SER A 92 1.55 -12.57 2.19
C SER A 92 1.53 -12.10 0.73
N ILE A 93 2.71 -11.84 0.15
CA ILE A 93 2.84 -11.45 -1.27
C ILE A 93 2.45 -12.61 -2.19
N ASN A 94 2.85 -13.84 -1.86
CA ASN A 94 2.49 -15.02 -2.64
C ASN A 94 0.98 -15.28 -2.59
N TYR A 95 0.35 -15.09 -1.43
CA TYR A 95 -1.10 -15.18 -1.28
C TYR A 95 -1.81 -14.11 -2.12
N ALA A 96 -1.40 -12.83 -1.99
CA ALA A 96 -1.94 -11.74 -2.81
C ALA A 96 -1.81 -12.04 -4.32
N THR A 97 -0.67 -12.63 -4.72
CA THR A 97 -0.43 -13.06 -6.10
C THR A 97 -1.38 -14.17 -6.53
N LYS A 98 -1.66 -15.12 -5.64
CA LYS A 98 -2.51 -16.28 -5.91
C LYS A 98 -3.97 -15.88 -6.10
N ILE A 99 -4.50 -15.00 -5.24
CA ILE A 99 -5.86 -14.48 -5.35
C ILE A 99 -6.03 -13.40 -6.42
N GLY A 100 -4.93 -12.98 -7.09
CA GLY A 100 -4.98 -12.11 -8.26
C GLY A 100 -5.35 -10.66 -7.97
N VAL A 101 -4.80 -10.07 -6.91
CA VAL A 101 -4.99 -8.63 -6.63
C VAL A 101 -4.34 -7.76 -7.72
N ALA A 102 -4.83 -6.55 -7.93
CA ALA A 102 -4.24 -5.62 -8.88
C ALA A 102 -2.99 -4.92 -8.34
N LEU A 103 -2.94 -4.69 -7.02
CA LEU A 103 -1.79 -4.10 -6.33
C LEU A 103 -1.75 -4.52 -4.87
N THR A 104 -0.58 -4.36 -4.26
CA THR A 104 -0.40 -4.45 -2.81
C THR A 104 0.01 -3.09 -2.25
N SER A 105 -0.57 -2.69 -1.11
CA SER A 105 -0.24 -1.46 -0.37
C SER A 105 0.58 -1.81 0.85
N ASN A 106 1.84 -1.38 0.89
CA ASN A 106 2.86 -1.88 1.79
C ASN A 106 3.41 -0.77 2.69
N SER A 107 2.64 -0.44 3.72
CA SER A 107 3.01 0.57 4.72
C SER A 107 3.87 -0.03 5.84
N TRP A 108 4.88 -0.79 5.47
CA TRP A 108 5.82 -1.45 6.37
C TRP A 108 7.22 -1.46 5.76
N GLY A 109 8.21 -1.72 6.59
CA GLY A 109 9.60 -1.85 6.17
C GLY A 109 10.48 -2.24 7.36
N GLY A 110 11.73 -2.49 7.07
CA GLY A 110 12.74 -2.89 8.04
C GLY A 110 13.46 -4.17 7.65
N GLY A 111 14.49 -4.47 8.40
CA GLY A 111 15.39 -5.57 8.06
C GLY A 111 16.37 -5.24 6.93
N GLY A 112 17.26 -6.19 6.64
CA GLY A 112 18.23 -6.09 5.56
C GLY A 112 17.68 -6.57 4.22
N PHE A 113 18.52 -6.55 3.20
CA PHE A 113 18.21 -7.15 1.91
C PHE A 113 17.82 -8.62 2.04
N SER A 114 16.71 -9.01 1.44
CA SER A 114 16.25 -10.40 1.34
C SER A 114 15.95 -10.76 -0.12
N SER A 115 16.71 -11.70 -0.66
CA SER A 115 16.48 -12.20 -2.01
C SER A 115 15.13 -12.89 -2.16
N SER A 116 14.67 -13.60 -1.13
CA SER A 116 13.36 -14.25 -1.14
C SER A 116 12.22 -13.24 -1.22
N LEU A 117 12.33 -12.14 -0.47
CA LEU A 117 11.33 -11.07 -0.51
C LEU A 117 11.33 -10.36 -1.87
N LYS A 118 12.52 -10.00 -2.39
CA LYS A 118 12.64 -9.42 -3.74
C LYS A 118 12.05 -10.33 -4.80
N ASN A 119 12.37 -11.62 -4.77
CA ASN A 119 11.85 -12.59 -5.73
C ASN A 119 10.32 -12.71 -5.68
N ALA A 120 9.71 -12.66 -4.48
CA ALA A 120 8.25 -12.67 -4.35
C ALA A 120 7.62 -11.42 -4.99
N ILE A 121 8.22 -10.23 -4.77
CA ILE A 121 7.78 -8.97 -5.37
C ILE A 121 7.94 -9.01 -6.90
N ASP A 122 9.09 -9.46 -7.41
CA ASP A 122 9.35 -9.58 -8.85
C ASP A 122 8.37 -10.55 -9.52
N ASN A 123 8.06 -11.67 -8.86
CA ASN A 123 7.09 -12.64 -9.36
C ASN A 123 5.66 -12.09 -9.39
N ALA A 124 5.27 -11.31 -8.39
CA ALA A 124 4.00 -10.58 -8.38
C ALA A 124 3.95 -9.57 -9.54
N GLY A 125 5.03 -8.84 -9.78
CA GLY A 125 5.16 -7.90 -10.90
C GLY A 125 5.00 -8.57 -12.27
N LYS A 126 5.60 -9.76 -12.47
CA LYS A 126 5.42 -10.58 -13.69
C LYS A 126 3.97 -11.05 -13.89
N LYS A 127 3.17 -11.07 -12.83
CA LYS A 127 1.74 -11.36 -12.88
C LYS A 127 0.86 -10.11 -13.02
N GLY A 128 1.48 -8.94 -13.22
CA GLY A 128 0.77 -7.68 -13.39
C GLY A 128 0.33 -7.02 -12.07
N ILE A 129 0.97 -7.33 -10.95
CA ILE A 129 0.62 -6.80 -9.64
C ILE A 129 1.56 -5.66 -9.24
N GLY A 130 1.00 -4.47 -9.01
CA GLY A 130 1.73 -3.32 -8.50
C GLY A 130 2.10 -3.47 -7.02
N PHE A 131 3.20 -2.84 -6.61
CA PHE A 131 3.68 -2.87 -5.23
C PHE A 131 3.99 -1.45 -4.76
N VAL A 132 3.11 -0.84 -3.98
CA VAL A 132 3.32 0.50 -3.44
C VAL A 132 3.92 0.39 -2.04
N ALA A 133 5.07 1.02 -1.80
CA ALA A 133 5.87 0.84 -0.59
C ALA A 133 6.19 2.15 0.12
N ALA A 134 6.14 2.16 1.43
CA ALA A 134 6.56 3.28 2.27
C ALA A 134 8.09 3.42 2.29
N ALA A 135 8.60 4.63 2.00
CA ALA A 135 10.04 4.89 1.95
C ALA A 135 10.75 4.75 3.32
N GLY A 136 10.01 4.95 4.43
CA GLY A 136 10.51 4.86 5.79
C GLY A 136 10.48 6.19 6.55
N ASN A 137 10.67 6.13 7.87
CA ASN A 137 10.41 7.25 8.79
C ASN A 137 11.65 7.65 9.63
N SER A 138 12.85 7.43 9.13
CA SER A 138 14.11 7.70 9.85
C SER A 138 14.89 8.90 9.32
N ALA A 139 14.29 9.70 8.43
CA ALA A 139 14.80 10.97 7.92
C ALA A 139 16.18 10.91 7.22
N TYR A 140 16.57 9.77 6.67
CA TYR A 140 17.82 9.62 5.93
C TYR A 140 17.63 9.33 4.44
N ASP A 141 18.74 9.35 3.70
CA ASP A 141 18.81 9.13 2.27
C ASP A 141 18.86 7.63 1.95
N ASN A 142 17.81 7.11 1.28
CA ASN A 142 17.71 5.72 0.86
C ASN A 142 18.69 5.36 -0.27
N ASP A 143 19.21 6.34 -1.01
CA ASP A 143 20.28 6.11 -1.98
C ASP A 143 21.61 5.75 -1.29
N SER A 144 21.80 6.23 -0.05
CA SER A 144 22.98 5.95 0.76
C SER A 144 22.77 4.75 1.71
N ILE A 145 21.58 4.62 2.28
CA ILE A 145 21.21 3.56 3.24
C ILE A 145 19.86 2.98 2.78
N PRO A 146 19.87 1.90 1.96
CA PRO A 146 18.63 1.32 1.44
C PRO A 146 17.66 0.89 2.52
N SER A 147 16.37 1.15 2.29
CA SER A 147 15.26 0.71 3.16
C SER A 147 14.37 -0.27 2.40
N TYR A 148 14.26 -1.50 2.89
CA TYR A 148 13.49 -2.54 2.19
C TYR A 148 12.11 -2.72 2.81
N PRO A 149 11.07 -2.96 1.95
CA PRO A 149 11.12 -3.31 0.52
C PRO A 149 11.21 -2.12 -0.46
N ALA A 150 11.08 -0.86 0.01
CA ALA A 150 10.97 0.32 -0.85
C ALA A 150 12.16 0.53 -1.80
N SER A 151 13.37 0.09 -1.40
CA SER A 151 14.62 0.27 -2.17
C SER A 151 15.00 -0.96 -3.02
N TYR A 152 14.12 -1.95 -3.22
CA TYR A 152 14.40 -2.96 -4.23
C TYR A 152 14.25 -2.38 -5.64
N GLU A 153 15.19 -2.72 -6.51
CA GLU A 153 15.11 -2.42 -7.94
C GLU A 153 14.17 -3.41 -8.64
N SER A 154 12.86 -3.21 -8.48
CA SER A 154 11.79 -4.00 -9.09
C SER A 154 10.85 -3.07 -9.85
N GLU A 155 10.53 -3.37 -11.10
CA GLU A 155 9.75 -2.51 -12.00
C GLU A 155 8.35 -2.16 -11.45
N ASN A 156 7.76 -3.09 -10.70
CA ASN A 156 6.43 -2.94 -10.13
C ASN A 156 6.39 -2.17 -8.79
N ILE A 157 7.53 -1.79 -8.24
CA ILE A 157 7.58 -0.99 -6.99
C ILE A 157 7.36 0.48 -7.30
N ILE A 158 6.54 1.13 -6.46
CA ILE A 158 6.43 2.58 -6.33
C ILE A 158 6.77 2.93 -4.88
N SER A 159 7.92 3.56 -4.68
CA SER A 159 8.42 3.99 -3.36
C SER A 159 7.91 5.38 -3.03
N VAL A 160 7.29 5.55 -1.85
CA VAL A 160 6.52 6.74 -1.48
C VAL A 160 7.09 7.42 -0.25
N GLY A 161 7.55 8.66 -0.42
CA GLY A 161 7.92 9.57 0.66
C GLY A 161 6.71 10.36 1.19
N ALA A 162 6.87 11.00 2.34
CA ALA A 162 5.81 11.79 2.98
C ALA A 162 6.08 13.29 2.92
N HIS A 163 5.07 14.08 2.56
CA HIS A 163 5.07 15.55 2.69
C HIS A 163 3.97 16.04 3.62
N ASP A 164 4.10 17.27 4.12
CA ASP A 164 3.08 17.98 4.90
C ASP A 164 2.06 18.70 3.99
N HIS A 165 1.07 19.36 4.62
CA HIS A 165 0.02 20.11 3.93
C HIS A 165 0.52 21.33 3.12
N LYS A 166 1.82 21.69 3.26
CA LYS A 166 2.47 22.77 2.48
C LYS A 166 3.35 22.24 1.35
N GLY A 167 3.30 20.94 1.08
CA GLY A 167 4.17 20.28 0.09
C GLY A 167 5.62 20.11 0.52
N LYS A 168 5.97 20.44 1.78
CA LYS A 168 7.33 20.25 2.29
C LYS A 168 7.52 18.81 2.73
N ILE A 169 8.73 18.27 2.48
CA ILE A 169 9.10 16.97 3.00
C ILE A 169 8.83 16.89 4.51
N ALA A 170 8.17 15.81 4.96
CA ALA A 170 7.91 15.58 6.36
C ALA A 170 9.25 15.36 7.10
N TRP A 171 9.35 15.88 8.31
CA TRP A 171 10.58 15.87 9.12
C TRP A 171 11.13 14.47 9.40
N PHE A 172 10.28 13.47 9.35
CA PHE A 172 10.65 12.06 9.54
C PHE A 172 10.88 11.30 8.23
N SER A 173 10.42 11.83 7.08
CA SER A 173 10.40 11.05 5.84
C SER A 173 11.80 10.70 5.37
N GLN A 174 12.01 9.43 5.07
CA GLN A 174 13.12 9.02 4.25
C GLN A 174 12.89 9.51 2.81
N TRP A 175 13.97 9.65 2.07
CA TRP A 175 14.03 10.21 0.74
C TRP A 175 15.15 9.55 -0.06
N GLY A 176 15.19 9.77 -1.35
CA GLY A 176 16.27 9.30 -2.22
C GLY A 176 16.00 9.72 -3.65
N LYS A 177 16.94 10.40 -4.26
CA LYS A 177 16.81 10.92 -5.63
C LYS A 177 16.53 9.79 -6.64
N ASN A 178 17.04 8.60 -6.39
CA ASN A 178 16.93 7.45 -7.29
C ASN A 178 16.03 6.33 -6.71
N SER A 179 15.89 6.25 -5.39
CA SER A 179 15.24 5.15 -4.69
C SER A 179 13.84 5.46 -4.13
N VAL A 180 13.42 6.74 -4.18
CA VAL A 180 12.05 7.15 -3.83
C VAL A 180 11.41 7.76 -5.09
N ASP A 181 10.25 7.26 -5.49
CA ASP A 181 9.63 7.67 -6.76
C ASP A 181 8.93 9.03 -6.66
N LEU A 182 8.07 9.22 -5.66
CA LEU A 182 7.29 10.45 -5.46
C LEU A 182 6.93 10.65 -3.99
N PHE A 183 6.35 11.80 -3.68
CA PHE A 183 5.82 12.10 -2.36
C PHE A 183 4.29 12.18 -2.35
N ALA A 184 3.68 11.85 -1.20
CA ALA A 184 2.25 11.99 -0.97
C ALA A 184 1.98 12.51 0.46
N PRO A 185 0.74 12.94 0.80
CA PRO A 185 0.41 13.45 2.12
C PRO A 185 0.66 12.42 3.22
N GLY A 186 1.51 12.75 4.20
CA GLY A 186 1.87 11.83 5.29
C GLY A 186 1.92 12.49 6.67
N VAL A 187 1.47 13.74 6.80
CA VAL A 187 1.46 14.47 8.07
C VAL A 187 0.03 14.85 8.45
N ASN A 188 -0.38 14.54 9.68
CA ASN A 188 -1.73 14.78 10.21
C ASN A 188 -2.84 14.20 9.32
N VAL A 189 -2.61 13.03 8.78
CA VAL A 189 -3.60 12.32 7.95
C VAL A 189 -4.67 11.72 8.86
N VAL A 190 -5.92 12.16 8.69
CA VAL A 190 -7.08 11.62 9.39
C VAL A 190 -7.68 10.48 8.60
N SER A 191 -7.84 9.32 9.24
CA SER A 191 -8.44 8.15 8.62
C SER A 191 -9.16 7.27 9.65
N THR A 192 -9.75 6.17 9.17
CA THR A 192 -10.51 5.22 10.00
C THR A 192 -9.59 4.42 10.93
N VAL A 193 -10.09 4.10 12.11
CA VAL A 193 -9.46 3.15 13.05
C VAL A 193 -10.54 2.22 13.60
N PRO A 194 -10.17 1.06 14.21
CA PRO A 194 -11.13 0.11 14.76
C PRO A 194 -12.15 0.75 15.72
N GLY A 195 -13.34 0.18 15.79
CA GLY A 195 -14.42 0.65 16.65
C GLY A 195 -15.21 1.84 16.09
N ASN A 196 -15.29 1.98 14.76
CA ASN A 196 -15.98 3.09 14.08
C ASN A 196 -15.48 4.49 14.50
N LYS A 197 -14.16 4.60 14.65
CA LYS A 197 -13.49 5.83 15.09
C LYS A 197 -12.57 6.36 13.99
N TYR A 198 -12.03 7.53 14.22
CA TYR A 198 -11.05 8.21 13.36
C TYR A 198 -9.87 8.66 14.22
N ALA A 199 -8.70 8.66 13.62
CA ALA A 199 -7.47 9.16 14.25
C ALA A 199 -6.59 9.87 13.22
N SER A 200 -5.71 10.75 13.71
CA SER A 200 -4.72 11.44 12.90
C SER A 200 -3.35 10.81 13.11
N PHE A 201 -2.71 10.32 12.03
CA PHE A 201 -1.40 9.70 12.09
C PHE A 201 -0.39 10.44 11.19
N ASN A 202 0.90 10.22 11.48
CA ASN A 202 2.02 10.71 10.69
C ASN A 202 2.88 9.52 10.24
N GLY A 203 3.36 9.55 9.01
CA GLY A 203 4.25 8.50 8.49
C GLY A 203 4.23 8.42 6.98
N THR A 204 5.28 7.85 6.40
CA THR A 204 5.27 7.37 5.02
C THR A 204 4.23 6.26 4.84
N SER A 205 3.86 5.57 5.94
CA SER A 205 2.72 4.65 6.01
C SER A 205 1.38 5.29 5.68
N MET A 206 1.21 6.61 5.88
CA MET A 206 -0.01 7.36 5.54
C MET A 206 0.09 7.94 4.13
N ALA A 207 1.29 8.19 3.63
CA ALA A 207 1.53 8.62 2.26
C ALA A 207 1.29 7.49 1.24
N THR A 208 1.80 6.30 1.52
CA THR A 208 1.66 5.10 0.68
C THR A 208 0.23 4.81 0.25
N PRO A 209 -0.78 4.76 1.14
CA PRO A 209 -2.15 4.46 0.76
C PRO A 209 -2.79 5.53 -0.13
N HIS A 210 -2.35 6.79 -0.12
CA HIS A 210 -2.79 7.78 -1.11
C HIS A 210 -2.38 7.37 -2.53
N VAL A 211 -1.15 6.91 -2.70
CA VAL A 211 -0.65 6.42 -3.99
C VAL A 211 -1.33 5.12 -4.39
N SER A 212 -1.59 4.22 -3.44
CA SER A 212 -2.32 2.97 -3.69
C SER A 212 -3.75 3.23 -4.16
N GLY A 213 -4.45 4.16 -3.52
CA GLY A 213 -5.80 4.58 -3.95
C GLY A 213 -5.79 5.25 -5.32
N ALA A 214 -4.78 6.07 -5.61
CA ALA A 214 -4.59 6.68 -6.92
C ALA A 214 -4.31 5.62 -8.00
N TYR A 215 -3.44 4.66 -7.72
CA TYR A 215 -3.18 3.51 -8.60
C TYR A 215 -4.48 2.76 -8.94
N ALA A 216 -5.27 2.41 -7.92
CA ALA A 216 -6.55 1.72 -8.12
C ALA A 216 -7.53 2.53 -8.97
N THR A 217 -7.60 3.84 -8.78
CA THR A 217 -8.47 4.74 -9.55
C THR A 217 -8.03 4.84 -11.01
N ILE A 218 -6.73 4.95 -11.28
CA ILE A 218 -6.17 4.96 -12.65
C ILE A 218 -6.48 3.64 -13.35
N LEU A 219 -6.21 2.51 -12.68
CA LEU A 219 -6.48 1.19 -13.26
C LEU A 219 -7.97 0.97 -13.52
N ALA A 220 -8.87 1.47 -12.67
CA ALA A 220 -10.30 1.42 -12.90
C ALA A 220 -10.73 2.23 -14.15
N SER A 221 -10.04 3.34 -14.44
CA SER A 221 -10.26 4.15 -15.64
C SER A 221 -9.62 3.54 -16.89
N HIS A 222 -8.57 2.76 -16.72
CA HIS A 222 -7.79 2.13 -17.79
C HIS A 222 -7.55 0.63 -17.48
N PRO A 223 -8.59 -0.23 -17.56
CA PRO A 223 -8.51 -1.61 -17.06
C PRO A 223 -7.52 -2.53 -17.79
N THR A 224 -7.05 -2.11 -18.95
CA THR A 224 -6.08 -2.86 -19.77
C THR A 224 -4.63 -2.42 -19.57
N TRP A 225 -4.40 -1.38 -18.77
CA TRP A 225 -3.06 -0.89 -18.55
C TRP A 225 -2.23 -1.87 -17.71
N THR A 226 -0.98 -1.99 -18.09
CA THR A 226 0.02 -2.75 -17.36
C THR A 226 0.46 -1.98 -16.11
N VAL A 227 1.12 -2.69 -15.19
CA VAL A 227 1.75 -2.08 -14.00
C VAL A 227 2.67 -0.91 -14.38
N VAL A 228 3.44 -1.08 -15.45
CA VAL A 228 4.40 -0.05 -15.94
C VAL A 228 3.66 1.18 -16.46
N GLU A 229 2.56 1.01 -17.20
CA GLU A 229 1.74 2.13 -17.70
C GLU A 229 1.10 2.90 -16.55
N VAL A 230 0.53 2.23 -15.55
CA VAL A 230 -0.04 2.89 -14.37
C VAL A 230 1.04 3.61 -13.55
N LYS A 231 2.20 2.97 -13.33
CA LYS A 231 3.35 3.61 -12.66
C LYS A 231 3.80 4.86 -13.43
N ASN A 232 3.97 4.76 -14.74
CA ASN A 232 4.39 5.89 -15.57
C ASN A 232 3.37 7.05 -15.53
N ALA A 233 2.08 6.76 -15.57
CA ALA A 233 1.04 7.78 -15.43
C ALA A 233 1.14 8.51 -14.08
N LEU A 234 1.32 7.78 -12.99
CA LEU A 234 1.53 8.36 -11.66
C LEU A 234 2.78 9.25 -11.60
N LEU A 235 3.90 8.78 -12.15
CA LEU A 235 5.18 9.50 -12.04
C LEU A 235 5.26 10.71 -12.98
N SER A 236 4.74 10.61 -14.20
CA SER A 236 4.79 11.70 -15.18
C SER A 236 3.83 12.85 -14.87
N SER A 237 2.85 12.62 -13.99
CA SER A 237 1.80 13.60 -13.65
C SER A 237 1.98 14.27 -12.29
N THR A 238 3.13 14.06 -11.63
CA THR A 238 3.38 14.69 -10.32
C THR A 238 3.46 16.20 -10.40
N ASP A 239 2.98 16.91 -9.37
CA ASP A 239 3.21 18.35 -9.21
C ASP A 239 4.66 18.56 -8.72
N PRO A 240 5.53 19.26 -9.50
CA PRO A 240 6.87 19.58 -9.05
C PRO A 240 6.84 20.50 -7.81
N GLU A 241 7.67 20.19 -6.82
CA GLU A 241 7.81 20.98 -5.60
C GLU A 241 9.27 21.29 -5.33
N THR A 242 9.60 22.57 -5.12
CA THR A 242 10.98 23.01 -4.89
C THR A 242 11.62 22.28 -3.70
N GLY A 243 10.85 22.01 -2.66
CA GLY A 243 11.31 21.30 -1.46
C GLY A 243 11.56 19.80 -1.67
N LEU A 244 11.06 19.22 -2.77
CA LEU A 244 11.18 17.81 -3.13
C LEU A 244 12.17 17.58 -4.27
N ALA A 245 12.63 18.64 -4.91
CA ALA A 245 13.67 18.56 -5.95
C ALA A 245 14.92 17.83 -5.40
N ASN A 246 15.41 16.83 -6.11
CA ASN A 246 16.50 15.95 -5.68
C ASN A 246 16.20 15.09 -4.41
N LYS A 247 14.95 14.94 -4.02
CA LYS A 247 14.51 14.08 -2.90
C LYS A 247 13.76 12.84 -3.36
N CYS A 248 13.32 12.82 -4.62
CA CYS A 248 12.72 11.66 -5.27
C CYS A 248 12.95 11.74 -6.78
N VAL A 249 12.66 10.67 -7.48
CA VAL A 249 12.83 10.54 -8.95
C VAL A 249 12.09 11.65 -9.69
N THR A 250 10.83 11.91 -9.30
CA THR A 250 9.99 12.93 -9.98
C THR A 250 10.24 14.36 -9.50
N GLY A 251 10.88 14.55 -8.34
CA GLY A 251 11.00 15.87 -7.70
C GLY A 251 9.65 16.47 -7.29
N GLY A 252 8.60 15.65 -7.20
CA GLY A 252 7.22 16.11 -7.04
C GLY A 252 6.35 15.28 -6.10
N ARG A 253 5.12 15.71 -5.97
CA ARG A 253 4.07 15.07 -5.19
C ARG A 253 2.97 14.50 -6.08
N LEU A 254 2.24 13.53 -5.55
CA LEU A 254 1.10 12.90 -6.20
C LEU A 254 0.07 13.92 -6.69
N ASN A 255 -0.31 13.81 -7.97
CA ASN A 255 -1.44 14.52 -8.56
C ASN A 255 -2.32 13.56 -9.37
N LEU A 256 -3.34 13.01 -8.73
CA LEU A 256 -4.26 12.07 -9.36
C LEU A 256 -5.07 12.71 -10.51
N PHE A 257 -5.42 13.99 -10.37
CA PHE A 257 -6.18 14.67 -11.44
C PHE A 257 -5.40 14.69 -12.76
N GLN A 258 -4.12 15.04 -12.70
CA GLN A 258 -3.26 15.02 -13.89
C GLN A 258 -3.01 13.60 -14.41
N ALA A 259 -2.93 12.61 -13.52
CA ALA A 259 -2.73 11.22 -13.92
C ALA A 259 -3.93 10.59 -14.65
N LEU A 260 -5.12 11.19 -14.52
CA LEU A 260 -6.36 10.77 -15.19
C LEU A 260 -6.68 11.60 -16.43
N SER A 261 -5.92 12.66 -16.72
CA SER A 261 -6.11 13.57 -17.85
C SER A 261 -5.30 13.14 -19.06
#